data_0a82b0a17b30870cc01465a827cfef92
#
_entry.id   0a82b0a17b30870cc01465a827cfef92
#
_cell.length_a   1.000
_cell.length_b   1.000
_cell.length_c   1.000
_cell.angle_alpha   90.00
_cell.angle_beta   90.00
_cell.angle_gamma   90.00
#
_symmetry.space_group_name_H-M   'P 1'
#
loop_
_entity.id
_entity.type
_entity.pdbx_description
1 polymer ?
#
loop_
_entity_poly.entity_id
_entity_poly.type
_entity_poly.pdbx_seq_one_letter_code
_entity_poly.pdbx_strand_id
1 'polypeptide(L)'
;SAVPSPHVSVRSLLLSDDPAQQTRIGVWAVGAMSYVLYSLIQALQVSLGLMDLRESNLLIAAMVGTSACFYWVYRSGCGQRIGDAPLTLMQLVLGVIFGLWSYAITGAARGAILMIILSSVVYGVFSLRPAQARWMTLGTLAGLGLVMLWRSQADPEGYPAAVEIVHFLFAAVALTVISRLSVQLSGLRAKLGRQARELTHAMEQLRLLATRDELTQIHNRRHMTELMTIQCR
;
A
#
# COMPACT_ATOMS: atom_id res chain seq x y z
N SER A 1 1.68 43.76 -24.61
CA SER A 1 1.44 42.86 -23.46
C SER A 1 1.55 41.42 -23.93
N ALA A 2 2.75 40.85 -23.67
CA ALA A 2 3.00 39.43 -23.97
C ALA A 2 2.34 38.59 -22.88
N VAL A 3 1.39 37.74 -23.29
CA VAL A 3 0.82 36.69 -22.41
C VAL A 3 1.93 35.65 -22.14
N PRO A 4 2.33 35.42 -20.90
CA PRO A 4 3.32 34.38 -20.60
C PRO A 4 2.75 33.02 -20.99
N SER A 5 3.44 32.33 -21.90
CA SER A 5 3.15 30.94 -22.22
C SER A 5 3.24 30.10 -20.94
N PRO A 6 2.26 29.28 -20.58
CA PRO A 6 2.36 28.40 -19.43
C PRO A 6 3.48 27.40 -19.68
N HIS A 7 4.62 27.57 -19.01
CA HIS A 7 5.65 26.53 -18.96
C HIS A 7 5.05 25.33 -18.24
N VAL A 8 4.45 24.41 -19.00
CA VAL A 8 4.00 23.11 -18.48
C VAL A 8 5.24 22.38 -18.01
N SER A 9 5.45 22.36 -16.71
CA SER A 9 6.55 21.61 -16.08
C SER A 9 6.33 20.13 -16.32
N VAL A 10 7.40 19.37 -16.60
CA VAL A 10 7.35 17.88 -16.68
C VAL A 10 6.73 17.31 -15.40
N ARG A 11 6.90 17.99 -14.28
CA ARG A 11 6.30 17.65 -13.00
C ARG A 11 4.76 17.76 -13.01
N SER A 12 4.18 18.82 -13.58
CA SER A 12 2.72 18.98 -13.68
C SER A 12 2.11 18.01 -14.69
N LEU A 13 2.85 17.64 -15.72
CA LEU A 13 2.45 16.64 -16.71
C LEU A 13 2.36 15.22 -16.09
N LEU A 14 3.32 14.85 -15.23
CA LEU A 14 3.39 13.51 -14.61
C LEU A 14 2.59 13.40 -13.32
N LEU A 15 2.61 14.45 -12.46
CA LEU A 15 2.07 14.38 -11.09
C LEU A 15 0.73 15.10 -10.91
N SER A 16 0.22 15.85 -11.94
CA SER A 16 -0.96 16.73 -11.77
C SER A 16 -0.70 17.90 -10.79
N ASP A 17 -1.54 18.93 -10.87
CA ASP A 17 -1.47 20.10 -9.95
C ASP A 17 -2.39 19.92 -8.72
N ASP A 18 -3.23 18.88 -8.69
CA ASP A 18 -4.10 18.55 -7.56
C ASP A 18 -3.33 17.77 -6.48
N PRO A 19 -3.21 18.28 -5.23
CA PRO A 19 -2.51 17.62 -4.14
C PRO A 19 -3.05 16.22 -3.81
N ALA A 20 -4.36 16.00 -3.93
CA ALA A 20 -4.98 14.71 -3.69
C ALA A 20 -4.55 13.69 -4.77
N GLN A 21 -4.49 14.13 -6.02
CA GLN A 21 -4.04 13.30 -7.13
C GLN A 21 -2.53 13.02 -7.06
N GLN A 22 -1.72 13.99 -6.61
CA GLN A 22 -0.28 13.78 -6.35
C GLN A 22 -0.04 12.67 -5.32
N THR A 23 -0.82 12.68 -4.23
CA THR A 23 -0.71 11.64 -3.20
C THR A 23 -1.03 10.24 -3.76
N ARG A 24 -2.07 10.12 -4.59
CA ARG A 24 -2.46 8.86 -5.25
C ARG A 24 -1.40 8.34 -6.21
N ILE A 25 -0.87 9.23 -7.05
CA ILE A 25 0.22 8.89 -7.98
C ILE A 25 1.48 8.50 -7.19
N GLY A 26 1.75 9.15 -6.05
CA GLY A 26 2.83 8.77 -5.13
C GLY A 26 2.69 7.34 -4.59
N VAL A 27 1.49 6.95 -4.17
CA VAL A 27 1.21 5.57 -3.73
C VAL A 27 1.39 4.57 -4.88
N TRP A 28 0.89 4.91 -6.08
CA TRP A 28 1.10 4.08 -7.27
C TRP A 28 2.59 3.93 -7.59
N ALA A 29 3.38 5.01 -7.50
CA ALA A 29 4.80 5.00 -7.82
C ALA A 29 5.60 4.05 -6.92
N VAL A 30 5.24 3.89 -5.64
CA VAL A 30 5.84 2.89 -4.74
C VAL A 30 5.59 1.47 -5.26
N GLY A 31 4.36 1.16 -5.69
CA GLY A 31 4.04 -0.12 -6.29
C GLY A 31 4.77 -0.36 -7.61
N ALA A 32 4.82 0.65 -8.49
CA ALA A 32 5.54 0.60 -9.77
C ALA A 32 7.05 0.37 -9.56
N MET A 33 7.66 1.05 -8.58
CA MET A 33 9.07 0.85 -8.21
C MET A 33 9.31 -0.60 -7.77
N SER A 34 8.40 -1.17 -6.97
CA SER A 34 8.49 -2.57 -6.55
C SER A 34 8.48 -3.52 -7.76
N TYR A 35 7.62 -3.27 -8.77
CA TYR A 35 7.60 -4.06 -10.00
C TYR A 35 8.88 -3.93 -10.81
N VAL A 36 9.47 -2.73 -10.90
CA VAL A 36 10.77 -2.52 -11.58
C VAL A 36 11.87 -3.32 -10.89
N LEU A 37 12.01 -3.18 -9.55
CA LEU A 37 13.01 -3.95 -8.79
C LEU A 37 12.83 -5.45 -8.96
N TYR A 38 11.58 -5.89 -8.94
CA TYR A 38 11.24 -7.29 -9.10
C TYR A 38 11.58 -7.81 -10.51
N SER A 39 11.29 -7.01 -11.54
CA SER A 39 11.67 -7.34 -12.94
C SER A 39 13.19 -7.46 -13.12
N LEU A 40 13.97 -6.63 -12.42
CA LEU A 40 15.44 -6.75 -12.43
C LEU A 40 15.91 -8.05 -11.78
N ILE A 41 15.28 -8.46 -10.67
CA ILE A 41 15.57 -9.76 -10.03
C ILE A 41 15.21 -10.92 -10.96
N GLN A 42 14.08 -10.85 -11.67
CA GLN A 42 13.68 -11.87 -12.65
C GLN A 42 14.67 -11.95 -13.82
N ALA A 43 15.12 -10.82 -14.34
CA ALA A 43 16.14 -10.79 -15.38
C ALA A 43 17.44 -11.45 -14.91
N LEU A 44 17.84 -11.23 -13.66
CA LEU A 44 18.97 -11.93 -13.04
C LEU A 44 18.70 -13.44 -12.92
N GLN A 45 17.51 -13.87 -12.49
CA GLN A 45 17.16 -15.29 -12.39
C GLN A 45 17.22 -15.98 -13.77
N VAL A 46 16.74 -15.30 -14.83
CA VAL A 46 16.86 -15.80 -16.21
C VAL A 46 18.32 -15.93 -16.61
N SER A 47 19.18 -14.94 -16.33
CA SER A 47 20.61 -14.98 -16.68
C SER A 47 21.37 -16.09 -15.93
N LEU A 48 20.89 -16.49 -14.76
CA LEU A 48 21.43 -17.60 -13.97
C LEU A 48 20.82 -18.98 -14.35
N GLY A 49 19.91 -19.03 -15.31
CA GLY A 49 19.24 -20.27 -15.72
C GLY A 49 18.22 -20.82 -14.71
N LEU A 50 17.78 -20.00 -13.76
CA LEU A 50 16.83 -20.38 -12.70
C LEU A 50 15.36 -20.20 -13.12
N MET A 51 15.10 -19.54 -14.24
CA MET A 51 13.77 -19.22 -14.77
C MET A 51 13.79 -19.21 -16.30
N ASP A 52 12.70 -19.65 -16.90
CA ASP A 52 12.52 -19.59 -18.36
C ASP A 52 12.29 -18.14 -18.83
N LEU A 53 12.97 -17.75 -19.92
CA LEU A 53 12.90 -16.39 -20.46
C LEU A 53 11.49 -16.01 -20.92
N ARG A 54 10.75 -16.95 -21.53
CA ARG A 54 9.40 -16.69 -22.06
C ARG A 54 8.42 -16.43 -20.93
N GLU A 55 8.45 -17.28 -19.90
CA GLU A 55 7.59 -17.14 -18.71
C GLU A 55 7.88 -15.85 -17.95
N SER A 56 9.17 -15.52 -17.77
CA SER A 56 9.60 -14.26 -17.16
C SER A 56 9.08 -13.04 -17.94
N ASN A 57 9.24 -13.03 -19.26
CA ASN A 57 8.79 -11.91 -20.10
C ASN A 57 7.27 -11.73 -20.06
N LEU A 58 6.50 -12.83 -20.04
CA LEU A 58 5.04 -12.78 -19.91
C LEU A 58 4.64 -12.15 -18.57
N LEU A 59 5.28 -12.55 -17.47
CA LEU A 59 4.99 -12.00 -16.15
C LEU A 59 5.37 -10.51 -16.05
N ILE A 60 6.55 -10.13 -16.58
CA ILE A 60 6.99 -8.72 -16.63
C ILE A 60 6.01 -7.89 -17.46
N ALA A 61 5.59 -8.37 -18.63
CA ALA A 61 4.62 -7.69 -19.48
C ALA A 61 3.27 -7.49 -18.76
N ALA A 62 2.80 -8.50 -18.01
CA ALA A 62 1.59 -8.41 -17.21
C ALA A 62 1.72 -7.38 -16.08
N MET A 63 2.85 -7.35 -15.36
CA MET A 63 3.12 -6.35 -14.31
C MET A 63 3.19 -4.93 -14.85
N VAL A 64 3.90 -4.72 -15.96
CA VAL A 64 4.03 -3.41 -16.63
C VAL A 64 2.68 -2.95 -17.16
N GLY A 65 1.93 -3.81 -17.84
CA GLY A 65 0.59 -3.52 -18.35
C GLY A 65 -0.39 -3.14 -17.24
N THR A 66 -0.36 -3.88 -16.14
CA THR A 66 -1.16 -3.59 -14.94
C THR A 66 -0.77 -2.24 -14.33
N SER A 67 0.53 -1.97 -14.17
CA SER A 67 1.02 -0.70 -13.63
C SER A 67 0.61 0.48 -14.50
N ALA A 68 0.71 0.35 -15.83
CA ALA A 68 0.27 1.37 -16.79
C ALA A 68 -1.24 1.61 -16.72
N CYS A 69 -2.04 0.55 -16.57
CA CYS A 69 -3.49 0.65 -16.40
C CYS A 69 -3.85 1.42 -15.13
N PHE A 70 -3.24 1.10 -13.99
CA PHE A 70 -3.46 1.84 -12.75
C PHE A 70 -3.03 3.30 -12.85
N TYR A 71 -1.88 3.59 -13.47
CA TYR A 71 -1.45 4.96 -13.73
C TYR A 71 -2.49 5.73 -14.52
N TRP A 72 -3.02 5.14 -15.59
CA TRP A 72 -4.07 5.74 -16.40
C TRP A 72 -5.35 6.00 -15.60
N VAL A 73 -5.79 5.04 -14.77
CA VAL A 73 -6.96 5.20 -13.89
C VAL A 73 -6.77 6.35 -12.90
N TYR A 74 -5.59 6.46 -12.28
CA TYR A 74 -5.30 7.57 -11.38
C TYR A 74 -5.20 8.91 -12.11
N ARG A 75 -4.58 8.93 -13.29
CA ARG A 75 -4.36 10.15 -14.08
C ARG A 75 -5.63 10.68 -14.73
N SER A 76 -6.52 9.80 -15.20
CA SER A 76 -7.79 10.17 -15.84
C SER A 76 -8.85 10.69 -14.86
N GLY A 77 -8.61 10.62 -13.55
CA GLY A 77 -9.60 10.95 -12.53
C GLY A 77 -10.70 9.90 -12.32
N CYS A 78 -10.74 8.83 -13.13
CA CYS A 78 -11.67 7.70 -12.93
C CYS A 78 -11.51 7.08 -11.54
N GLY A 79 -10.30 7.11 -10.97
CA GLY A 79 -10.02 6.65 -9.62
C GLY A 79 -10.83 7.37 -8.54
N GLN A 80 -11.25 8.63 -8.77
CA GLN A 80 -12.07 9.38 -7.81
C GLN A 80 -13.50 8.79 -7.70
N ARG A 81 -14.02 8.20 -8.79
CA ARG A 81 -15.35 7.56 -8.80
C ARG A 81 -15.33 6.19 -8.13
N ILE A 82 -14.22 5.47 -8.22
CA ILE A 82 -14.04 4.12 -7.65
C ILE A 82 -13.67 4.22 -6.16
N GLY A 83 -12.90 5.26 -5.79
CA GLY A 83 -12.36 5.45 -4.44
C GLY A 83 -10.98 4.79 -4.23
N ASP A 84 -10.22 5.31 -3.27
CA ASP A 84 -8.84 4.87 -3.04
C ASP A 84 -8.73 3.46 -2.44
N ALA A 85 -9.62 3.11 -1.52
CA ALA A 85 -9.57 1.83 -0.83
C ALA A 85 -9.80 0.61 -1.74
N PRO A 86 -10.78 0.60 -2.68
CA PRO A 86 -10.92 -0.48 -3.66
C PRO A 86 -9.73 -0.60 -4.60
N LEU A 87 -9.18 0.52 -5.08
CA LEU A 87 -8.03 0.51 -5.99
C LEU A 87 -6.78 -0.06 -5.33
N THR A 88 -6.51 0.33 -4.07
CA THR A 88 -5.40 -0.22 -3.29
C THR A 88 -5.58 -1.72 -3.07
N LEU A 89 -6.79 -2.17 -2.75
CA LEU A 89 -7.08 -3.59 -2.60
C LEU A 89 -6.82 -4.37 -3.91
N MET A 90 -7.27 -3.84 -5.06
CA MET A 90 -7.04 -4.46 -6.37
C MET A 90 -5.54 -4.56 -6.69
N GLN A 91 -4.76 -3.50 -6.44
CA GLN A 91 -3.31 -3.53 -6.64
C GLN A 91 -2.63 -4.61 -5.80
N LEU A 92 -3.02 -4.73 -4.53
CA LEU A 92 -2.46 -5.72 -3.61
C LEU A 92 -2.83 -7.16 -4.00
N VAL A 93 -4.08 -7.40 -4.40
CA VAL A 93 -4.53 -8.70 -4.88
C VAL A 93 -3.76 -9.10 -6.14
N LEU A 94 -3.59 -8.17 -7.10
CA LEU A 94 -2.80 -8.43 -8.30
C LEU A 94 -1.32 -8.67 -7.98
N GLY A 95 -0.76 -7.92 -7.01
CA GLY A 95 0.61 -8.17 -6.52
C GLY A 95 0.79 -9.58 -5.94
N VAL A 96 -0.20 -10.06 -5.18
CA VAL A 96 -0.21 -11.46 -4.70
C VAL A 96 -0.32 -12.44 -5.86
N ILE A 97 -1.21 -12.21 -6.83
CA ILE A 97 -1.37 -13.08 -8.00
C ILE A 97 -0.06 -13.16 -8.80
N PHE A 98 0.62 -12.04 -9.02
CA PHE A 98 1.93 -12.03 -9.68
C PHE A 98 3.00 -12.75 -8.86
N GLY A 99 2.97 -12.62 -7.53
CA GLY A 99 3.83 -13.39 -6.64
C GLY A 99 3.59 -14.89 -6.74
N LEU A 100 2.34 -15.33 -6.75
CA LEU A 100 1.96 -16.75 -6.94
C LEU A 100 2.37 -17.28 -8.31
N TRP A 101 2.15 -16.49 -9.38
CA TRP A 101 2.62 -16.83 -10.72
C TRP A 101 4.14 -16.98 -10.74
N SER A 102 4.87 -16.00 -10.18
CA SER A 102 6.32 -16.09 -10.09
C SER A 102 6.79 -17.32 -9.32
N TYR A 103 6.14 -17.65 -8.19
CA TYR A 103 6.43 -18.87 -7.43
C TYR A 103 6.31 -20.13 -8.31
N ALA A 104 5.26 -20.17 -9.14
CA ALA A 104 4.99 -21.31 -10.01
C ALA A 104 6.03 -21.50 -11.12
N ILE A 105 6.65 -20.41 -11.61
CA ILE A 105 7.62 -20.46 -12.74
C ILE A 105 9.08 -20.40 -12.29
N THR A 106 9.35 -20.06 -11.03
CA THR A 106 10.71 -20.02 -10.48
C THR A 106 11.08 -21.39 -9.91
N GLY A 107 12.12 -22.01 -10.47
CA GLY A 107 12.56 -23.33 -10.05
C GLY A 107 13.18 -23.36 -8.63
N ALA A 108 14.49 -23.62 -8.53
CA ALA A 108 15.18 -23.80 -7.24
C ALA A 108 15.14 -22.59 -6.31
N ALA A 109 15.08 -21.37 -6.85
CA ALA A 109 15.07 -20.11 -6.06
C ALA A 109 13.68 -19.67 -5.57
N ARG A 110 12.61 -20.46 -5.81
CA ARG A 110 11.21 -20.09 -5.48
C ARG A 110 10.97 -19.76 -4.02
N GLY A 111 11.74 -20.32 -3.09
CA GLY A 111 11.64 -19.98 -1.66
C GLY A 111 11.85 -18.49 -1.39
N ALA A 112 12.68 -17.80 -2.17
CA ALA A 112 12.87 -16.36 -2.05
C ALA A 112 11.63 -15.55 -2.47
N ILE A 113 10.80 -16.07 -3.38
CA ILE A 113 9.56 -15.44 -3.83
C ILE A 113 8.55 -15.30 -2.66
N LEU A 114 8.59 -16.21 -1.70
CA LEU A 114 7.74 -16.11 -0.50
C LEU A 114 7.94 -14.78 0.23
N MET A 115 9.16 -14.24 0.27
CA MET A 115 9.44 -12.94 0.89
C MET A 115 8.72 -11.79 0.17
N ILE A 116 8.58 -11.88 -1.15
CA ILE A 116 7.89 -10.88 -1.96
C ILE A 116 6.37 -10.97 -1.72
N ILE A 117 5.82 -12.18 -1.69
CA ILE A 117 4.41 -12.41 -1.35
C ILE A 117 4.11 -11.87 0.04
N LEU A 118 4.96 -12.19 1.03
CA LEU A 118 4.81 -11.71 2.40
C LEU A 118 4.89 -10.18 2.48
N SER A 119 5.81 -9.53 1.75
CA SER A 119 5.92 -8.07 1.73
C SER A 119 4.67 -7.39 1.20
N SER A 120 4.02 -7.97 0.19
CA SER A 120 2.74 -7.48 -0.35
C SER A 120 1.62 -7.55 0.69
N VAL A 121 1.56 -8.64 1.47
CA VAL A 121 0.59 -8.79 2.56
C VAL A 121 0.90 -7.82 3.70
N VAL A 122 2.16 -7.62 4.06
CA VAL A 122 2.58 -6.63 5.07
C VAL A 122 2.13 -5.22 4.66
N TYR A 123 2.36 -4.83 3.41
CA TYR A 123 1.89 -3.54 2.90
C TYR A 123 0.37 -3.41 3.01
N GLY A 124 -0.37 -4.49 2.73
CA GLY A 124 -1.82 -4.56 2.89
C GLY A 124 -2.29 -4.30 4.32
N VAL A 125 -1.54 -4.76 5.32
CA VAL A 125 -1.80 -4.52 6.74
C VAL A 125 -1.86 -3.03 7.08
N PHE A 126 -1.01 -2.23 6.43
CA PHE A 126 -0.95 -0.78 6.65
C PHE A 126 -2.02 0.00 5.87
N SER A 127 -2.51 -0.56 4.76
CA SER A 127 -3.36 0.15 3.80
C SER A 127 -4.82 -0.28 3.83
N LEU A 128 -5.13 -1.50 4.30
CA LEU A 128 -6.46 -2.09 4.26
C LEU A 128 -7.17 -2.07 5.62
N ARG A 129 -8.49 -2.20 5.58
CA ARG A 129 -9.29 -2.46 6.78
C ARG A 129 -8.99 -3.86 7.33
N PRO A 130 -9.10 -4.10 8.66
CA PRO A 130 -8.76 -5.39 9.27
C PRO A 130 -9.46 -6.60 8.63
N ALA A 131 -10.73 -6.43 8.22
CA ALA A 131 -11.48 -7.50 7.55
C ALA A 131 -10.91 -7.82 6.16
N GLN A 132 -10.56 -6.80 5.36
CA GLN A 132 -9.95 -6.96 4.05
C GLN A 132 -8.57 -7.61 4.15
N ALA A 133 -7.75 -7.17 5.12
CA ALA A 133 -6.43 -7.75 5.37
C ALA A 133 -6.52 -9.23 5.74
N ARG A 134 -7.51 -9.63 6.55
CA ARG A 134 -7.76 -11.05 6.87
C ARG A 134 -8.12 -11.87 5.64
N TRP A 135 -9.05 -11.39 4.82
CA TRP A 135 -9.44 -12.10 3.59
C TRP A 135 -8.30 -12.19 2.60
N MET A 136 -7.49 -11.14 2.47
CA MET A 136 -6.28 -11.15 1.65
C MET A 136 -5.27 -12.19 2.17
N THR A 137 -5.03 -12.27 3.49
CA THR A 137 -4.14 -13.27 4.09
C THR A 137 -4.63 -14.69 3.83
N LEU A 138 -5.93 -14.95 4.04
CA LEU A 138 -6.53 -16.27 3.80
C LEU A 138 -6.48 -16.63 2.31
N GLY A 139 -6.79 -15.69 1.42
CA GLY A 139 -6.73 -15.88 -0.03
C GLY A 139 -5.29 -16.14 -0.51
N THR A 140 -4.31 -15.44 0.04
CA THR A 140 -2.89 -15.67 -0.24
C THR A 140 -2.46 -17.07 0.19
N LEU A 141 -2.84 -17.50 1.39
CA LEU A 141 -2.50 -18.83 1.91
C LEU A 141 -3.16 -19.94 1.08
N ALA A 142 -4.45 -19.78 0.76
CA ALA A 142 -5.17 -20.72 -0.09
C ALA A 142 -4.57 -20.81 -1.50
N GLY A 143 -4.29 -19.64 -2.14
CA GLY A 143 -3.67 -19.58 -3.45
C GLY A 143 -2.27 -20.19 -3.47
N LEU A 144 -1.47 -19.93 -2.44
CA LEU A 144 -0.13 -20.51 -2.30
C LEU A 144 -0.22 -22.05 -2.17
N GLY A 145 -1.10 -22.54 -1.30
CA GLY A 145 -1.32 -23.99 -1.13
C GLY A 145 -1.77 -24.66 -2.43
N LEU A 146 -2.68 -24.03 -3.19
CA LEU A 146 -3.13 -24.54 -4.49
C LEU A 146 -1.98 -24.58 -5.52
N VAL A 147 -1.18 -23.53 -5.61
CA VAL A 147 -0.02 -23.48 -6.53
C VAL A 147 1.00 -24.53 -6.16
N MET A 148 1.35 -24.66 -4.88
CA MET A 148 2.30 -25.66 -4.38
C MET A 148 1.81 -27.10 -4.66
N LEU A 149 0.53 -27.38 -4.37
CA LEU A 149 -0.07 -28.68 -4.65
C LEU A 149 -0.08 -28.99 -6.15
N TRP A 150 -0.49 -28.01 -6.97
CA TRP A 150 -0.49 -28.18 -8.43
C TRP A 150 0.91 -28.45 -8.97
N ARG A 151 1.92 -27.66 -8.57
CA ARG A 151 3.30 -27.82 -9.07
C ARG A 151 3.94 -29.09 -8.58
N SER A 152 3.71 -29.51 -7.33
CA SER A 152 4.25 -30.78 -6.82
C SER A 152 3.69 -32.02 -7.53
N GLN A 153 2.47 -31.92 -8.11
CA GLN A 153 1.90 -32.99 -8.93
C GLN A 153 2.35 -32.92 -10.38
N ALA A 154 2.48 -31.71 -10.95
CA ALA A 154 2.84 -31.51 -12.36
C ALA A 154 4.34 -31.74 -12.62
N ASP A 155 5.20 -31.41 -11.66
CA ASP A 155 6.67 -31.47 -11.74
C ASP A 155 7.26 -31.89 -10.37
N PRO A 156 7.14 -33.17 -9.98
CA PRO A 156 7.60 -33.64 -8.67
C PRO A 156 9.11 -33.53 -8.43
N GLU A 157 9.91 -33.55 -9.50
CA GLU A 157 11.38 -33.40 -9.42
C GLU A 157 11.77 -31.94 -9.15
N GLY A 158 11.17 -30.99 -9.85
CA GLY A 158 11.37 -29.57 -9.66
C GLY A 158 10.72 -29.02 -8.39
N TYR A 159 9.61 -29.62 -7.95
CA TYR A 159 8.81 -29.19 -6.78
C TYR A 159 8.54 -30.37 -5.84
N PRO A 160 9.55 -30.89 -5.12
CA PRO A 160 9.38 -32.03 -4.20
C PRO A 160 8.39 -31.66 -3.10
N ALA A 161 7.38 -32.52 -2.87
CA ALA A 161 6.30 -32.30 -1.92
C ALA A 161 6.79 -31.97 -0.49
N ALA A 162 7.88 -32.60 -0.06
CA ALA A 162 8.48 -32.33 1.25
C ALA A 162 8.97 -30.87 1.39
N VAL A 163 9.56 -30.30 0.31
CA VAL A 163 10.00 -28.90 0.29
C VAL A 163 8.81 -27.95 0.27
N GLU A 164 7.78 -28.28 -0.55
CA GLU A 164 6.57 -27.48 -0.64
C GLU A 164 5.80 -27.43 0.71
N ILE A 165 5.72 -28.53 1.42
CA ILE A 165 5.13 -28.58 2.78
C ILE A 165 5.89 -27.64 3.73
N VAL A 166 7.22 -27.68 3.71
CA VAL A 166 8.04 -26.81 4.57
C VAL A 166 7.84 -25.34 4.20
N HIS A 167 7.86 -24.99 2.91
CA HIS A 167 7.58 -23.63 2.44
C HIS A 167 6.20 -23.15 2.86
N PHE A 168 5.17 -24.01 2.71
CA PHE A 168 3.81 -23.70 3.09
C PHE A 168 3.68 -23.46 4.61
N LEU A 169 4.29 -24.30 5.44
CA LEU A 169 4.26 -24.13 6.90
C LEU A 169 4.93 -22.82 7.33
N PHE A 170 6.11 -22.48 6.78
CA PHE A 170 6.75 -21.20 7.05
C PHE A 170 5.88 -20.02 6.62
N ALA A 171 5.30 -20.09 5.42
CA ALA A 171 4.38 -19.05 4.94
C ALA A 171 3.14 -18.92 5.82
N ALA A 172 2.55 -20.03 6.26
CA ALA A 172 1.37 -20.06 7.13
C ALA A 172 1.65 -19.42 8.49
N VAL A 173 2.80 -19.75 9.10
CA VAL A 173 3.23 -19.13 10.36
C VAL A 173 3.45 -17.64 10.16
N ALA A 174 4.23 -17.23 9.16
CA ALA A 174 4.51 -15.82 8.88
C ALA A 174 3.25 -15.02 8.61
N LEU A 175 2.35 -15.50 7.75
CA LEU A 175 1.08 -14.86 7.43
C LEU A 175 0.15 -14.76 8.65
N THR A 176 0.14 -15.78 9.53
CA THR A 176 -0.62 -15.73 10.78
C THR A 176 -0.09 -14.65 11.71
N VAL A 177 1.23 -14.55 11.89
CA VAL A 177 1.86 -13.51 12.71
C VAL A 177 1.55 -12.11 12.14
N ILE A 178 1.70 -11.92 10.83
CA ILE A 178 1.39 -10.66 10.15
C ILE A 178 -0.09 -10.29 10.33
N SER A 179 -1.01 -11.25 10.20
CA SER A 179 -2.45 -11.03 10.39
C SER A 179 -2.78 -10.58 11.82
N ARG A 180 -2.14 -11.18 12.83
CA ARG A 180 -2.28 -10.79 14.25
C ARG A 180 -1.75 -9.39 14.50
N LEU A 181 -0.57 -9.07 13.95
CA LEU A 181 0.04 -7.75 14.04
C LEU A 181 -0.84 -6.67 13.41
N SER A 182 -1.51 -6.97 12.29
CA SER A 182 -2.50 -6.11 11.64
C SER A 182 -3.61 -5.68 12.60
N VAL A 183 -4.20 -6.64 13.31
CA VAL A 183 -5.29 -6.36 14.27
C VAL A 183 -4.81 -5.48 15.41
N GLN A 184 -3.64 -5.78 15.96
CA GLN A 184 -3.04 -4.99 17.06
C GLN A 184 -2.75 -3.55 16.62
N LEU A 185 -2.13 -3.38 15.44
CA LEU A 185 -1.81 -2.06 14.90
C LEU A 185 -3.05 -1.22 14.61
N SER A 186 -4.10 -1.84 14.09
CA SER A 186 -5.39 -1.17 13.84
C SER A 186 -6.04 -0.71 15.17
N GLY A 187 -5.97 -1.53 16.20
CA GLY A 187 -6.43 -1.19 17.55
C GLY A 187 -5.64 -0.01 18.15
N LEU A 188 -4.32 -0.03 18.00
CA LEU A 188 -3.44 1.04 18.47
C LEU A 188 -3.74 2.38 17.75
N ARG A 189 -3.88 2.34 16.42
CA ARG A 189 -4.24 3.53 15.62
C ARG A 189 -5.59 4.12 16.06
N ALA A 190 -6.60 3.27 16.30
CA ALA A 190 -7.91 3.71 16.78
C ALA A 190 -7.82 4.34 18.17
N LYS A 191 -6.97 3.81 19.06
CA LYS A 191 -6.72 4.37 20.39
C LYS A 191 -6.03 5.73 20.30
N LEU A 192 -4.96 5.84 19.52
CA LEU A 192 -4.24 7.10 19.30
C LEU A 192 -5.16 8.18 18.69
N GLY A 193 -5.99 7.81 17.72
CA GLY A 193 -6.95 8.74 17.11
C GLY A 193 -8.04 9.21 18.10
N ARG A 194 -8.44 8.39 19.08
CA ARG A 194 -9.33 8.82 20.18
C ARG A 194 -8.63 9.80 21.11
N GLN A 195 -7.43 9.45 21.57
CA GLN A 195 -6.66 10.32 22.47
C GLN A 195 -6.35 11.69 21.84
N ALA A 196 -6.00 11.71 20.54
CA ALA A 196 -5.78 12.96 19.83
C ALA A 196 -7.03 13.85 19.80
N ARG A 197 -8.22 13.27 19.56
CA ARG A 197 -9.49 14.01 19.58
C ARG A 197 -9.83 14.53 20.98
N GLU A 198 -9.66 13.71 22.02
CA GLU A 198 -9.88 14.10 23.42
C GLU A 198 -8.96 15.25 23.82
N LEU A 199 -7.68 15.18 23.42
CA LEU A 199 -6.72 16.26 23.67
C LEU A 199 -7.12 17.56 22.94
N THR A 200 -7.51 17.47 21.67
CA THR A 200 -7.97 18.64 20.90
C THR A 200 -9.19 19.28 21.55
N HIS A 201 -10.15 18.48 22.00
CA HIS A 201 -11.34 18.96 22.69
C HIS A 201 -11.00 19.63 24.03
N ALA A 202 -10.11 19.02 24.83
CA ALA A 202 -9.65 19.61 26.08
C ALA A 202 -8.92 20.94 25.88
N MET A 203 -8.06 21.01 24.84
CA MET A 203 -7.37 22.27 24.48
C MET A 203 -8.34 23.37 24.06
N GLU A 204 -9.40 23.03 23.30
CA GLU A 204 -10.41 24.00 22.89
C GLU A 204 -11.23 24.49 24.11
N GLN A 205 -11.58 23.60 25.05
CA GLN A 205 -12.22 23.99 26.29
C GLN A 205 -11.34 24.93 27.12
N LEU A 206 -10.05 24.60 27.28
CA LEU A 206 -9.11 25.49 27.98
C LEU A 206 -8.97 26.85 27.29
N ARG A 207 -8.96 26.87 25.95
CA ARG A 207 -8.91 28.10 25.16
C ARG A 207 -10.17 28.96 25.40
N LEU A 208 -11.34 28.34 25.40
CA LEU A 208 -12.60 29.07 25.70
C LEU A 208 -12.59 29.67 27.09
N LEU A 209 -12.19 28.90 28.12
CA LEU A 209 -12.07 29.38 29.50
C LEU A 209 -11.03 30.50 29.63
N ALA A 210 -9.93 30.43 28.90
CA ALA A 210 -8.87 31.43 28.91
C ALA A 210 -9.24 32.73 28.16
N THR A 211 -10.16 32.67 27.17
CA THR A 211 -10.47 33.80 26.28
C THR A 211 -11.84 34.41 26.53
N ARG A 212 -12.76 33.67 27.17
CA ARG A 212 -14.13 34.16 27.45
C ARG A 212 -14.39 34.28 28.96
N ASP A 213 -15.22 35.24 29.31
CA ASP A 213 -15.74 35.40 30.66
C ASP A 213 -16.92 34.43 30.88
N GLU A 214 -16.91 33.70 32.00
CA GLU A 214 -17.89 32.64 32.29
C GLU A 214 -19.33 33.15 32.42
N LEU A 215 -19.52 34.41 32.86
CA LEU A 215 -20.84 35.00 33.10
C LEU A 215 -21.43 35.65 31.85
N THR A 216 -20.62 36.37 31.10
CA THR A 216 -21.08 37.16 29.96
C THR A 216 -20.83 36.52 28.61
N GLN A 217 -20.03 35.44 28.53
CA GLN A 217 -19.62 34.75 27.32
C GLN A 217 -18.90 35.66 26.29
N ILE A 218 -18.56 36.88 26.67
CA ILE A 218 -17.78 37.82 25.86
C ILE A 218 -16.29 37.57 26.13
N HIS A 219 -15.42 38.07 25.24
CA HIS A 219 -13.97 37.99 25.46
C HIS A 219 -13.58 38.63 26.78
N ASN A 220 -12.80 37.94 27.61
CA ASN A 220 -12.33 38.43 28.86
C ASN A 220 -11.40 39.66 28.65
N ARG A 221 -11.26 40.52 29.66
CA ARG A 221 -10.48 41.75 29.59
C ARG A 221 -9.05 41.54 29.13
N ARG A 222 -8.43 40.44 29.54
CA ARG A 222 -7.06 40.10 29.21
C ARG A 222 -6.90 39.83 27.68
N HIS A 223 -7.78 39.02 27.11
CA HIS A 223 -7.77 38.68 25.69
C HIS A 223 -8.11 39.90 24.82
N MET A 224 -9.04 40.75 25.24
CA MET A 224 -9.33 42.00 24.54
C MET A 224 -8.11 42.94 24.50
N THR A 225 -7.37 43.05 25.60
CA THR A 225 -6.16 43.89 25.66
C THR A 225 -5.06 43.36 24.74
N GLU A 226 -4.88 42.04 24.67
CA GLU A 226 -3.93 41.36 23.75
C GLU A 226 -4.31 41.62 22.28
N LEU A 227 -5.59 41.47 21.91
CA LEU A 227 -6.08 41.75 20.57
C LEU A 227 -5.88 43.21 20.17
N MET A 228 -6.18 44.17 21.03
CA MET A 228 -5.94 45.59 20.76
C MET A 228 -4.45 45.88 20.54
N THR A 229 -3.56 45.26 21.29
CA THR A 229 -2.10 45.43 21.13
C THR A 229 -1.58 44.91 19.81
N ILE A 230 -2.19 43.85 19.28
CA ILE A 230 -1.80 43.24 17.97
C ILE A 230 -2.31 44.10 16.80
N GLN A 231 -3.53 44.67 16.91
CA GLN A 231 -4.15 45.47 15.85
C GLN A 231 -3.58 46.89 15.76
N CYS A 232 -2.92 47.38 16.82
CA CYS A 232 -2.29 48.71 16.84
C CYS A 232 -0.82 48.70 16.41
N ARG A 233 -0.28 47.56 15.96
CA ARG A 233 1.05 47.42 15.33
C ARG A 233 0.93 47.27 13.81
#